data_55c7245604778017b4c2d5aeeda36ca6
#
_entry.id   55c7245604778017b4c2d5aeeda36ca6
#
_cell.length_a   1.000
_cell.length_b   1.000
_cell.length_c   1.000
_cell.angle_alpha   90.00
_cell.angle_beta   90.00
_cell.angle_gamma   90.00
#
_symmetry.space_group_name_H-M   'P 1'
#
loop_
_entity.id
_entity.type
_entity.pdbx_description
1 polymer ?
#
loop_
_entity_poly.entity_id
_entity_poly.type
_entity_poly.pdbx_seq_one_letter_code
_entity_poly.pdbx_strand_id
1 'polypeptide(L)'
;MKTEEVRNTGHSNWKVIQIVVCVILIIVSMTFLAKGAGNPNSYKNTIESLDKKTSTVTKLTALATGTSAAITAMPDDIGTTIAEHLMDLNSSLLVVLIALFIEKYLLIIIGKAVFSIIIPWGLCTRIIGILRENKEFAFKSINIILAGILLFAAIPSSVILSNEIEKIYNINLDEAIESGENAKTSSEDV
;
A
#
# COMPACT_ATOMS: atom_id res chain seq x y z
N MET A 1 -56.44 3.18 18.06
CA MET A 1 -55.49 3.88 18.94
C MET A 1 -54.38 2.98 19.47
N LYS A 2 -54.60 1.73 19.83
CA LYS A 2 -53.57 0.79 20.36
C LYS A 2 -52.55 0.27 19.32
N THR A 3 -52.89 0.25 18.04
CA THR A 3 -52.03 -0.28 16.96
C THR A 3 -50.96 0.69 16.44
N GLU A 4 -51.15 2.00 16.59
CA GLU A 4 -50.16 3.00 16.18
C GLU A 4 -49.06 3.16 17.22
N GLU A 5 -49.40 3.02 18.50
CA GLU A 5 -48.43 3.13 19.60
C GLU A 5 -47.38 1.97 19.59
N VAL A 6 -47.84 0.74 19.23
CA VAL A 6 -46.96 -0.42 19.12
C VAL A 6 -46.02 -0.32 17.90
N ARG A 7 -46.46 0.33 16.82
CA ARG A 7 -45.64 0.52 15.62
C ARG A 7 -44.57 1.58 15.83
N ASN A 8 -44.86 2.60 16.63
CA ASN A 8 -43.93 3.70 16.91
C ASN A 8 -42.82 3.28 17.88
N THR A 9 -43.12 2.43 18.86
CA THR A 9 -42.12 1.87 19.80
C THR A 9 -41.14 0.93 19.11
N GLY A 10 -41.57 0.12 18.14
CA GLY A 10 -40.69 -0.76 17.38
C GLY A 10 -39.68 0.00 16.50
N HIS A 11 -40.11 1.10 15.90
CA HIS A 11 -39.24 1.91 15.01
C HIS A 11 -38.23 2.74 15.82
N SER A 12 -38.61 3.21 17.01
CA SER A 12 -37.69 3.89 17.94
C SER A 12 -36.61 2.95 18.46
N ASN A 13 -36.96 1.74 18.88
CA ASN A 13 -36.02 0.73 19.38
C ASN A 13 -35.01 0.31 18.31
N TRP A 14 -35.41 0.19 17.05
CA TRP A 14 -34.53 -0.16 15.93
C TRP A 14 -33.47 0.91 15.70
N LYS A 15 -33.80 2.21 15.76
CA LYS A 15 -32.86 3.32 15.65
C LYS A 15 -31.84 3.32 16.80
N VAL A 16 -32.30 3.09 18.04
CA VAL A 16 -31.43 3.00 19.19
C VAL A 16 -30.43 1.86 19.05
N ILE A 17 -30.88 0.68 18.61
CA ILE A 17 -30.00 -0.48 18.38
C ILE A 17 -28.94 -0.13 17.31
N GLN A 18 -29.31 0.50 16.22
CA GLN A 18 -28.35 0.91 15.17
C GLN A 18 -27.30 1.89 15.69
N ILE A 19 -27.69 2.87 16.52
CA ILE A 19 -26.76 3.83 17.12
C ILE A 19 -25.79 3.12 18.07
N VAL A 20 -26.30 2.24 18.93
CA VAL A 20 -25.48 1.47 19.87
C VAL A 20 -24.45 0.61 19.10
N VAL A 21 -24.87 -0.08 18.06
CA VAL A 21 -23.98 -0.86 17.19
C VAL A 21 -22.90 0.02 16.55
N CYS A 22 -23.26 1.20 16.01
CA CYS A 22 -22.28 2.15 15.46
C CYS A 22 -21.28 2.61 16.52
N VAL A 23 -21.70 2.92 17.74
CA VAL A 23 -20.81 3.33 18.82
C VAL A 23 -19.84 2.20 19.20
N ILE A 24 -20.33 0.98 19.32
CA ILE A 24 -19.48 -0.19 19.60
C ILE A 24 -18.46 -0.37 18.47
N LEU A 25 -18.86 -0.25 17.22
CA LEU A 25 -17.95 -0.34 16.05
C LEU A 25 -16.89 0.76 16.05
N ILE A 26 -17.22 1.99 16.44
CA ILE A 26 -16.24 3.07 16.60
C ILE A 26 -15.19 2.70 17.64
N ILE A 27 -15.62 2.24 18.81
CA ILE A 27 -14.72 1.85 19.91
C ILE A 27 -13.80 0.70 19.45
N VAL A 28 -14.36 -0.33 18.82
CA VAL A 28 -13.61 -1.49 18.32
C VAL A 28 -12.63 -1.04 17.22
N SER A 29 -13.06 -0.16 16.29
CA SER A 29 -12.20 0.36 15.23
C SER A 29 -11.00 1.10 15.80
N MET A 30 -11.21 2.01 16.74
CA MET A 30 -10.13 2.84 17.29
C MET A 30 -9.20 2.07 18.24
N THR A 31 -9.73 1.11 19.02
CA THR A 31 -8.94 0.41 20.03
C THR A 31 -8.29 -0.88 19.51
N PHE A 32 -8.97 -1.65 18.69
CA PHE A 32 -8.53 -2.96 18.24
C PHE A 32 -7.99 -2.93 16.81
N LEU A 33 -8.80 -2.44 15.87
CA LEU A 33 -8.43 -2.45 14.45
C LEU A 33 -7.30 -1.45 14.15
N ALA A 34 -7.34 -0.25 14.73
CA ALA A 34 -6.29 0.74 14.54
C ALA A 34 -4.93 0.29 15.10
N LYS A 35 -4.92 -0.41 16.26
CA LYS A 35 -3.68 -0.99 16.81
C LYS A 35 -3.17 -2.15 15.95
N GLY A 36 -4.06 -3.03 15.50
CA GLY A 36 -3.72 -4.13 14.60
C GLY A 36 -3.19 -3.65 13.25
N ALA A 37 -3.90 -2.70 12.63
CA ALA A 37 -3.53 -2.12 11.34
C ALA A 37 -2.30 -1.19 11.40
N GLY A 38 -1.97 -0.64 12.55
CA GLY A 38 -0.74 0.12 12.78
C GLY A 38 0.47 -0.74 13.19
N ASN A 39 0.29 -2.06 13.33
CA ASN A 39 1.37 -2.95 13.75
C ASN A 39 2.06 -3.57 12.52
N PRO A 40 3.39 -3.37 12.33
CA PRO A 40 4.14 -3.96 11.23
C PRO A 40 4.02 -5.50 11.14
N ASN A 41 3.87 -6.17 12.28
CA ASN A 41 3.73 -7.62 12.31
C ASN A 41 2.46 -8.14 11.61
N SER A 42 1.41 -7.31 11.51
CA SER A 42 0.18 -7.66 10.79
C SER A 42 0.39 -7.76 9.28
N TYR A 43 1.47 -7.15 8.76
CA TYR A 43 1.83 -7.10 7.35
C TYR A 43 3.16 -7.78 7.05
N LYS A 44 3.60 -8.70 7.92
CA LYS A 44 4.93 -9.31 7.82
C LYS A 44 5.24 -9.82 6.40
N ASN A 45 4.35 -10.60 5.80
CA ASN A 45 4.55 -11.15 4.47
C ASN A 45 4.64 -10.07 3.37
N THR A 46 3.80 -9.02 3.48
CA THR A 46 3.81 -7.90 2.54
C THR A 46 5.09 -7.07 2.69
N ILE A 47 5.51 -6.80 3.92
CA ILE A 47 6.74 -6.07 4.22
C ILE A 47 7.96 -6.86 3.76
N GLU A 48 8.02 -8.17 4.00
CA GLU A 48 9.11 -9.03 3.57
C GLU A 48 9.23 -9.08 2.04
N SER A 49 8.09 -9.13 1.33
CA SER A 49 8.07 -9.03 -0.12
C SER A 49 8.60 -7.67 -0.62
N LEU A 50 8.18 -6.57 0.01
CA LEU A 50 8.69 -5.23 -0.31
C LEU A 50 10.18 -5.09 0.00
N ASP A 51 10.66 -5.67 1.10
CA ASP A 51 12.08 -5.66 1.47
C ASP A 51 12.93 -6.45 0.48
N LYS A 52 12.43 -7.61 0.00
CA LYS A 52 13.09 -8.38 -1.05
C LYS A 52 13.20 -7.54 -2.34
N LYS A 53 12.10 -6.94 -2.79
CA LYS A 53 12.10 -6.07 -3.98
C LYS A 53 13.04 -4.87 -3.83
N THR A 54 13.02 -4.22 -2.67
CA THR A 54 13.93 -3.10 -2.35
C THR A 54 15.39 -3.54 -2.43
N SER A 55 15.73 -4.71 -1.85
CA SER A 55 17.09 -5.28 -1.93
C SER A 55 17.50 -5.55 -3.37
N THR A 56 16.63 -6.17 -4.17
CA THR A 56 16.90 -6.46 -5.58
C THR A 56 17.13 -5.17 -6.39
N VAL A 57 16.25 -4.17 -6.25
CA VAL A 57 16.41 -2.88 -6.94
C VAL A 57 17.69 -2.17 -6.49
N THR A 58 18.04 -2.24 -5.20
CA THR A 58 19.29 -1.65 -4.68
C THR A 58 20.51 -2.31 -5.31
N LYS A 59 20.53 -3.64 -5.45
CA LYS A 59 21.63 -4.35 -6.12
C LYS A 59 21.73 -3.96 -7.60
N LEU A 60 20.61 -3.93 -8.31
CA LEU A 60 20.58 -3.51 -9.73
C LEU A 60 21.08 -2.05 -9.91
N THR A 61 20.67 -1.15 -9.00
CA THR A 61 21.15 0.23 -8.98
C THR A 61 22.67 0.30 -8.78
N ALA A 62 23.19 -0.47 -7.82
CA ALA A 62 24.63 -0.52 -7.56
C ALA A 62 25.41 -1.11 -8.74
N LEU A 63 24.88 -2.15 -9.40
CA LEU A 63 25.47 -2.73 -10.60
C LEU A 63 25.47 -1.74 -11.77
N ALA A 64 24.33 -1.10 -12.04
CA ALA A 64 24.21 -0.11 -13.11
C ALA A 64 25.20 1.05 -12.91
N THR A 65 25.33 1.56 -11.67
CA THR A 65 26.26 2.62 -11.33
C THR A 65 27.72 2.16 -11.47
N GLY A 66 28.06 0.98 -10.95
CA GLY A 66 29.42 0.43 -11.00
C GLY A 66 29.85 0.13 -12.44
N THR A 67 28.99 -0.48 -13.22
CA THR A 67 29.27 -0.80 -14.64
C THR A 67 29.39 0.48 -15.49
N SER A 68 28.51 1.48 -15.26
CA SER A 68 28.60 2.77 -15.93
C SER A 68 29.95 3.47 -15.65
N ALA A 69 30.37 3.48 -14.37
CA ALA A 69 31.67 4.07 -13.97
C ALA A 69 32.84 3.33 -14.62
N ALA A 70 32.82 2.00 -14.67
CA ALA A 70 33.88 1.19 -15.29
C ALA A 70 33.98 1.45 -16.80
N ILE A 71 32.83 1.50 -17.50
CA ILE A 71 32.80 1.78 -18.94
C ILE A 71 33.26 3.22 -19.27
N THR A 72 32.90 4.20 -18.43
CA THR A 72 33.32 5.60 -18.63
C THR A 72 34.84 5.76 -18.45
N ALA A 73 35.48 4.88 -17.71
CA ALA A 73 36.93 4.89 -17.55
C ALA A 73 37.70 4.32 -18.75
N MET A 74 37.00 3.64 -19.70
CA MET A 74 37.62 3.11 -20.90
C MET A 74 37.83 4.25 -21.95
N PRO A 75 38.98 4.29 -22.62
CA PRO A 75 39.28 5.37 -23.60
C PRO A 75 38.60 5.11 -24.96
N ASP A 76 37.37 4.72 -25.00
CA ASP A 76 36.60 4.41 -26.23
C ASP A 76 35.30 5.22 -26.29
N ASP A 77 35.03 5.79 -27.45
CA ASP A 77 33.89 6.68 -27.71
C ASP A 77 32.53 5.92 -27.69
N ILE A 78 32.56 4.60 -27.89
CA ILE A 78 31.38 3.73 -27.86
C ILE A 78 30.94 3.49 -26.38
N GLY A 79 31.88 3.46 -25.44
CA GLY A 79 31.61 3.28 -24.05
C GLY A 79 30.76 4.40 -23.41
N THR A 80 30.93 5.63 -23.88
CA THR A 80 30.20 6.79 -23.32
C THR A 80 28.70 6.67 -23.55
N THR A 81 28.25 6.27 -24.74
CA THR A 81 26.81 6.09 -25.04
C THR A 81 26.18 4.97 -24.17
N ILE A 82 26.90 3.87 -23.97
CA ILE A 82 26.43 2.76 -23.12
C ILE A 82 26.37 3.22 -21.65
N ALA A 83 27.38 3.94 -21.18
CA ALA A 83 27.42 4.50 -19.84
C ALA A 83 26.26 5.47 -19.58
N GLU A 84 25.90 6.33 -20.53
CA GLU A 84 24.75 7.22 -20.46
C GLU A 84 23.44 6.45 -20.31
N HIS A 85 23.21 5.43 -21.14
CA HIS A 85 22.02 4.57 -21.01
C HIS A 85 21.94 3.84 -19.67
N LEU A 86 23.09 3.39 -19.10
CA LEU A 86 23.13 2.81 -17.77
C LEU A 86 22.82 3.82 -16.67
N MET A 87 23.24 5.08 -16.82
CA MET A 87 22.90 6.16 -15.90
C MET A 87 21.41 6.51 -15.93
N ASP A 88 20.80 6.52 -17.11
CA ASP A 88 19.35 6.72 -17.27
C ASP A 88 18.55 5.59 -16.62
N LEU A 89 19.00 4.34 -16.82
CA LEU A 89 18.43 3.17 -16.15
C LEU A 89 18.57 3.30 -14.64
N ASN A 90 19.73 3.71 -14.13
CA ASN A 90 19.98 3.95 -12.72
C ASN A 90 19.03 5.00 -12.13
N SER A 91 18.80 6.10 -12.84
CA SER A 91 17.84 7.13 -12.42
C SER A 91 16.42 6.57 -12.31
N SER A 92 16.00 5.72 -13.25
CA SER A 92 14.71 5.04 -13.22
C SER A 92 14.62 4.05 -12.05
N LEU A 93 15.67 3.28 -11.75
CA LEU A 93 15.74 2.37 -10.62
C LEU A 93 15.67 3.10 -9.28
N LEU A 94 16.28 4.29 -9.14
CA LEU A 94 16.17 5.13 -7.95
C LEU A 94 14.73 5.59 -7.71
N VAL A 95 13.98 5.95 -8.75
CA VAL A 95 12.56 6.30 -8.61
C VAL A 95 11.76 5.10 -8.10
N VAL A 96 12.01 3.90 -8.63
CA VAL A 96 11.36 2.66 -8.16
C VAL A 96 11.73 2.39 -6.71
N LEU A 97 12.99 2.57 -6.32
CA LEU A 97 13.45 2.39 -4.95
C LEU A 97 12.72 3.32 -3.97
N ILE A 98 12.61 4.60 -4.33
CA ILE A 98 11.86 5.59 -3.52
C ILE A 98 10.38 5.17 -3.41
N ALA A 99 9.77 4.73 -4.51
CA ALA A 99 8.38 4.29 -4.52
C ALA A 99 8.16 3.09 -3.58
N LEU A 100 9.06 2.09 -3.56
CA LEU A 100 9.01 0.93 -2.66
C LEU A 100 9.12 1.35 -1.18
N PHE A 101 9.99 2.29 -0.85
CA PHE A 101 10.07 2.84 0.50
C PHE A 101 8.78 3.55 0.91
N ILE A 102 8.24 4.39 0.03
CA ILE A 102 6.97 5.09 0.28
C ILE A 102 5.86 4.05 0.49
N GLU A 103 5.75 3.04 -0.36
CA GLU A 103 4.74 1.98 -0.26
C GLU A 103 4.81 1.25 1.09
N LYS A 104 6.00 0.90 1.55
CA LYS A 104 6.24 0.25 2.84
C LYS A 104 5.76 1.11 4.02
N TYR A 105 6.07 2.41 4.02
CA TYR A 105 5.64 3.31 5.10
C TYR A 105 4.15 3.64 5.02
N LEU A 106 3.61 3.83 3.80
CA LEU A 106 2.19 4.10 3.60
C LEU A 106 1.33 2.94 4.10
N LEU A 107 1.75 1.70 3.94
CA LEU A 107 1.02 0.52 4.41
C LEU A 107 0.63 0.64 5.88
N ILE A 108 1.58 1.02 6.73
CA ILE A 108 1.38 1.17 8.18
C ILE A 108 0.58 2.43 8.50
N ILE A 109 0.92 3.56 7.86
CA ILE A 109 0.29 4.86 8.10
C ILE A 109 -1.17 4.83 7.65
N ILE A 110 -1.45 4.34 6.45
CA ILE A 110 -2.81 4.25 5.90
C ILE A 110 -3.66 3.29 6.74
N GLY A 111 -3.12 2.13 7.10
CA GLY A 111 -3.83 1.18 7.96
C GLY A 111 -4.28 1.85 9.26
N LYS A 112 -3.37 2.51 9.97
CA LYS A 112 -3.69 3.25 11.19
C LYS A 112 -4.68 4.40 10.95
N ALA A 113 -4.48 5.20 9.89
CA ALA A 113 -5.33 6.36 9.58
C ALA A 113 -6.75 5.95 9.22
N VAL A 114 -6.93 4.90 8.43
CA VAL A 114 -8.24 4.38 8.03
C VAL A 114 -9.06 3.97 9.25
N PHE A 115 -8.50 3.16 10.13
CA PHE A 115 -9.22 2.65 11.30
C PHE A 115 -9.32 3.64 12.46
N SER A 116 -8.42 4.64 12.56
CA SER A 116 -8.48 5.68 13.60
C SER A 116 -9.32 6.89 13.21
N ILE A 117 -9.41 7.22 11.91
CA ILE A 117 -10.02 8.48 11.45
C ILE A 117 -11.16 8.20 10.47
N ILE A 118 -10.90 7.53 9.34
CA ILE A 118 -11.85 7.43 8.23
C ILE A 118 -13.09 6.61 8.62
N ILE A 119 -12.90 5.44 9.19
CA ILE A 119 -14.01 4.57 9.61
C ILE A 119 -14.83 5.20 10.75
N PRO A 120 -14.23 5.71 11.84
CA PRO A 120 -14.99 6.43 12.86
C PRO A 120 -15.75 7.64 12.31
N TRP A 121 -15.15 8.41 11.41
CA TRP A 121 -15.86 9.53 10.76
C TRP A 121 -17.06 9.07 9.94
N GLY A 122 -16.91 8.00 9.14
CA GLY A 122 -18.03 7.41 8.40
C GLY A 122 -19.16 6.94 9.33
N LEU A 123 -18.81 6.29 10.46
CA LEU A 123 -19.78 5.85 11.46
C LEU A 123 -20.46 7.01 12.20
N CYS A 124 -19.74 8.10 12.53
CA CYS A 124 -20.32 9.31 13.08
C CYS A 124 -21.32 9.95 12.11
N THR A 125 -20.96 10.03 10.82
CA THR A 125 -21.88 10.52 9.76
C THR A 125 -23.13 9.63 9.68
N ARG A 126 -22.99 8.32 9.88
CA ARG A 126 -24.11 7.36 9.94
C ARG A 126 -25.03 7.68 11.11
N ILE A 127 -24.50 7.89 12.31
CA ILE A 127 -25.27 8.24 13.51
C ILE A 127 -26.06 9.52 13.27
N ILE A 128 -25.42 10.56 12.72
CA ILE A 128 -26.09 11.83 12.39
C ILE A 128 -27.23 11.60 11.37
N GLY A 129 -27.02 10.75 10.36
CA GLY A 129 -28.03 10.38 9.38
C GLY A 129 -29.25 9.70 10.02
N ILE A 130 -29.04 8.80 10.97
CA ILE A 130 -30.11 8.12 11.71
C ILE A 130 -30.90 9.13 12.57
N LEU A 131 -30.19 10.02 13.26
CA LEU A 131 -30.83 11.03 14.14
C LEU A 131 -31.65 12.08 13.34
N ARG A 132 -31.14 12.47 12.16
CA ARG A 132 -31.81 13.47 11.30
C ARG A 132 -32.80 12.86 10.31
N GLU A 133 -32.97 11.52 10.29
CA GLU A 133 -33.81 10.80 9.34
C GLU A 133 -33.49 11.09 7.86
N ASN A 134 -32.25 11.50 7.59
CA ASN A 134 -31.84 11.93 6.27
C ASN A 134 -31.10 10.78 5.54
N LYS A 135 -31.73 10.27 4.48
CA LYS A 135 -31.19 9.17 3.67
C LYS A 135 -29.90 9.51 2.96
N GLU A 136 -29.67 10.78 2.61
CA GLU A 136 -28.43 11.21 1.97
C GLU A 136 -27.22 11.04 2.88
N PHE A 137 -27.33 11.37 4.16
CA PHE A 137 -26.23 11.15 5.14
C PHE A 137 -25.95 9.66 5.33
N ALA A 138 -26.97 8.82 5.31
CA ALA A 138 -26.82 7.39 5.37
C ALA A 138 -26.03 6.84 4.17
N PHE A 139 -26.30 7.32 2.96
CA PHE A 139 -25.58 6.93 1.76
C PHE A 139 -24.14 7.46 1.74
N LYS A 140 -23.93 8.71 2.09
CA LYS A 140 -22.59 9.32 2.21
C LYS A 140 -21.71 8.56 3.22
N SER A 141 -22.26 8.12 4.34
CA SER A 141 -21.51 7.35 5.34
C SER A 141 -20.99 6.02 4.82
N ILE A 142 -21.80 5.30 4.03
CA ILE A 142 -21.38 4.04 3.41
C ILE A 142 -20.24 4.25 2.43
N ASN A 143 -20.33 5.31 1.61
CA ASN A 143 -19.27 5.64 0.64
C ASN A 143 -17.94 5.99 1.34
N ILE A 144 -17.98 6.70 2.47
CA ILE A 144 -16.78 7.03 3.26
C ILE A 144 -16.15 5.75 3.82
N ILE A 145 -16.94 4.85 4.40
CA ILE A 145 -16.47 3.59 4.95
C ILE A 145 -15.90 2.71 3.83
N LEU A 146 -16.59 2.59 2.70
CA LEU A 146 -16.15 1.83 1.54
C LEU A 146 -14.83 2.38 0.98
N ALA A 147 -14.73 3.71 0.82
CA ALA A 147 -13.49 4.35 0.38
C ALA A 147 -12.33 4.08 1.34
N GLY A 148 -12.56 4.10 2.65
CA GLY A 148 -11.56 3.72 3.66
C GLY A 148 -11.09 2.28 3.51
N ILE A 149 -12.01 1.34 3.34
CA ILE A 149 -11.69 -0.09 3.14
C ILE A 149 -10.91 -0.31 1.84
N LEU A 150 -11.31 0.34 0.74
CA LEU A 150 -10.62 0.26 -0.55
C LEU A 150 -9.20 0.84 -0.45
N LEU A 151 -9.05 1.98 0.20
CA LEU A 151 -7.75 2.61 0.42
C LEU A 151 -6.83 1.69 1.24
N PHE A 152 -7.34 1.07 2.29
CA PHE A 152 -6.60 0.12 3.11
C PHE A 152 -6.18 -1.14 2.33
N ALA A 153 -7.06 -1.67 1.49
CA ALA A 153 -6.80 -2.88 0.71
C ALA A 153 -5.88 -2.64 -0.50
N ALA A 154 -5.75 -1.39 -0.98
CA ALA A 154 -5.01 -1.07 -2.21
C ALA A 154 -3.56 -1.52 -2.16
N ILE A 155 -2.83 -1.21 -1.07
CA ILE A 155 -1.40 -1.54 -0.97
C ILE A 155 -1.14 -3.05 -0.87
N PRO A 156 -1.77 -3.80 0.06
CA PRO A 156 -1.59 -5.26 0.08
C PRO A 156 -1.96 -5.93 -1.26
N SER A 157 -3.01 -5.42 -1.92
CA SER A 157 -3.43 -5.97 -3.21
C SER A 157 -2.41 -5.69 -4.32
N SER A 158 -1.77 -4.51 -4.33
CA SER A 158 -0.72 -4.18 -5.32
C SER A 158 0.48 -5.11 -5.19
N VAL A 159 0.91 -5.40 -3.95
CA VAL A 159 2.04 -6.32 -3.70
C VAL A 159 1.70 -7.75 -4.12
N ILE A 160 0.48 -8.23 -3.80
CA ILE A 160 0.03 -9.57 -4.22
C ILE A 160 0.00 -9.66 -5.76
N LEU A 161 -0.58 -8.66 -6.42
CA LEU A 161 -0.66 -8.62 -7.88
C LEU A 161 0.73 -8.59 -8.53
N SER A 162 1.64 -7.78 -8.00
CA SER A 162 3.03 -7.71 -8.47
C SER A 162 3.74 -9.05 -8.33
N ASN A 163 3.54 -9.77 -7.22
CA ASN A 163 4.14 -11.08 -7.01
C ASN A 163 3.57 -12.15 -7.98
N GLU A 164 2.27 -12.09 -8.29
CA GLU A 164 1.67 -12.99 -9.27
C GLU A 164 2.15 -12.69 -10.70
N ILE A 165 2.32 -11.42 -11.06
CA ILE A 165 2.90 -11.03 -12.35
C ILE A 165 4.33 -11.55 -12.47
N GLU A 166 5.17 -11.39 -11.43
CA GLU A 166 6.54 -11.91 -11.39
C GLU A 166 6.59 -13.42 -11.64
N LYS A 167 5.67 -14.19 -11.04
CA LYS A 167 5.56 -15.64 -11.28
C LYS A 167 5.09 -16.00 -12.68
N ILE A 168 4.08 -15.31 -13.22
CA ILE A 168 3.50 -15.60 -14.54
C ILE A 168 4.52 -15.36 -15.64
N TYR A 169 5.27 -14.26 -15.54
CA TYR A 169 6.27 -13.90 -16.55
C TYR A 169 7.64 -14.55 -16.30
N ASN A 170 7.76 -15.37 -15.24
CA ASN A 170 9.01 -16.05 -14.86
C ASN A 170 10.22 -15.10 -14.88
N ILE A 171 10.02 -13.90 -14.37
CA ILE A 171 11.06 -12.87 -14.33
C ILE A 171 12.10 -13.28 -13.29
N ASN A 172 13.23 -13.77 -13.76
CA ASN A 172 14.35 -14.19 -12.91
C ASN A 172 15.30 -13.01 -12.69
N LEU A 173 14.96 -12.16 -11.72
CA LEU A 173 15.76 -11.00 -11.36
C LEU A 173 17.13 -11.39 -10.77
N ASP A 174 17.23 -12.57 -10.16
CA ASP A 174 18.49 -13.08 -9.62
C ASP A 174 19.47 -13.41 -10.76
N GLU A 175 19.00 -13.96 -11.89
CA GLU A 175 19.80 -14.21 -13.08
C GLU A 175 20.27 -12.92 -13.77
N ALA A 176 19.42 -11.89 -13.79
CA ALA A 176 19.80 -10.57 -14.29
C ALA A 176 20.89 -9.91 -13.42
N ILE A 177 20.84 -10.08 -12.10
CA ILE A 177 21.88 -9.62 -11.17
C ILE A 177 23.18 -10.36 -11.40
N GLU A 178 23.16 -11.69 -11.50
CA GLU A 178 24.36 -12.52 -11.75
C GLU A 178 25.02 -12.16 -13.09
N SER A 179 24.20 -11.96 -14.14
CA SER A 179 24.70 -11.52 -15.45
C SER A 179 25.35 -10.14 -15.38
N GLY A 180 24.79 -9.22 -14.59
CA GLY A 180 25.33 -7.88 -14.36
C GLY A 180 26.64 -7.91 -13.55
N GLU A 181 26.77 -8.78 -12.54
CA GLU A 181 28.00 -9.00 -11.76
C GLU A 181 29.12 -9.55 -12.64
N ASN A 182 28.82 -10.54 -13.49
CA ASN A 182 29.77 -11.11 -14.43
C ASN A 182 30.26 -10.08 -15.45
N ALA A 183 29.36 -9.23 -15.96
CA ALA A 183 29.72 -8.16 -16.90
C ALA A 183 30.64 -7.10 -16.22
N LYS A 184 30.37 -6.75 -14.95
CA LYS A 184 31.21 -5.83 -14.19
C LYS A 184 32.61 -6.39 -13.98
N THR A 185 32.73 -7.63 -13.53
CA THR A 185 34.03 -8.29 -13.27
C THR A 185 34.86 -8.36 -14.56
N SER A 186 34.22 -8.70 -15.70
CA SER A 186 34.89 -8.74 -17.00
C SER A 186 35.40 -7.37 -17.47
N SER A 187 34.77 -6.27 -17.03
CA SER A 187 35.19 -4.91 -17.37
C SER A 187 36.28 -4.37 -16.44
N GLU A 188 36.47 -4.92 -15.26
CA GLU A 188 37.54 -4.56 -14.31
C GLU A 188 38.86 -5.28 -14.62
N ASP A 189 38.83 -6.37 -15.39
CA ASP A 189 40.01 -7.18 -15.76
C ASP A 189 40.68 -6.73 -17.08
N VAL A 190 40.20 -5.68 -17.72
CA VAL A 190 40.73 -5.08 -18.95
C VAL A 190 41.42 -3.78 -18.67
#